data_c1ed1a9d44343ae3dbbf60224a9300aa
#
_entry.id   c1ed1a9d44343ae3dbbf60224a9300aa
#
_cell.length_a   1.000
_cell.length_b   1.000
_cell.length_c   1.000
_cell.angle_alpha   90.00
_cell.angle_beta   90.00
_cell.angle_gamma   90.00
#
_symmetry.space_group_name_H-M   'P 1'
#
loop_
_entity.id
_entity.type
_entity.pdbx_description
1 polymer ?
#
loop_
_entity_poly.entity_id
_entity_poly.type
_entity_poly.pdbx_seq_one_letter_code
_entity_poly.pdbx_strand_id
1 'polypeptide(L)'
;LAFDVSTRGSYNMMQAAVTHSINRVINTGPHFVLAGRTYETFDYELNPDIPPQPGTNLYALSKSLGQEICKVFTEGNDVHVLCYLFYSFRDPNQPLVGADLTPFSISWNDAAEAFRLGLEVKLSNLPSRCEIFNIFTDLPHQQFSNEKAKSLLGFSPQDTLSQWWHK
;
A
#
# COMPACT_ATOMS: atom_id res chain seq x y z
N LEU A 1 4.31 18.32 -11.87
CA LEU A 1 4.31 18.18 -10.39
C LEU A 1 4.18 16.72 -9.94
N ALA A 2 3.13 15.94 -10.40
CA ALA A 2 2.97 14.56 -9.96
C ALA A 2 4.19 13.68 -10.29
N PHE A 3 4.70 13.76 -11.49
CA PHE A 3 5.94 13.06 -11.88
C PHE A 3 7.14 13.51 -11.03
N ASP A 4 7.35 14.81 -10.88
CA ASP A 4 8.48 15.31 -10.08
C ASP A 4 8.46 14.80 -8.65
N VAL A 5 7.29 14.82 -8.02
CA VAL A 5 7.14 14.37 -6.63
C VAL A 5 7.24 12.84 -6.52
N SER A 6 6.53 12.10 -7.37
CA SER A 6 6.43 10.66 -7.24
C SER A 6 7.61 9.88 -7.83
N THR A 7 8.36 10.45 -8.79
CA THR A 7 9.52 9.79 -9.40
C THR A 7 10.83 10.38 -8.88
N ARG A 8 11.15 11.62 -9.25
CA ARG A 8 12.38 12.27 -8.79
C ARG A 8 12.43 12.41 -7.27
N GLY A 9 11.28 12.69 -6.62
CA GLY A 9 11.19 12.72 -5.17
C GLY A 9 11.50 11.36 -4.54
N SER A 10 10.96 10.27 -5.08
CA SER A 10 11.28 8.91 -4.61
C SER A 10 12.76 8.58 -4.81
N TYR A 11 13.33 8.92 -5.96
CA TYR A 11 14.78 8.74 -6.20
C TYR A 11 15.62 9.48 -5.16
N ASN A 12 15.35 10.77 -4.94
CA ASN A 12 16.11 11.58 -3.98
C ASN A 12 15.98 11.05 -2.55
N MET A 13 14.78 10.61 -2.16
CA MET A 13 14.52 10.03 -0.85
C MET A 13 15.32 8.72 -0.67
N MET A 14 15.29 7.83 -1.66
CA MET A 14 16.04 6.58 -1.61
C MET A 14 17.55 6.81 -1.63
N GLN A 15 18.02 7.76 -2.44
CA GLN A 15 19.45 8.15 -2.45
C GLN A 15 19.89 8.67 -1.07
N ALA A 16 19.07 9.49 -0.42
CA ALA A 16 19.35 9.96 0.94
C ALA A 16 19.34 8.81 1.96
N ALA A 17 18.37 7.91 1.88
CA ALA A 17 18.29 6.75 2.75
C ALA A 17 19.58 5.89 2.67
N VAL A 18 20.02 5.57 1.46
CA VAL A 18 21.25 4.79 1.25
C VAL A 18 22.47 5.55 1.75
N THR A 19 22.60 6.85 1.42
CA THR A 19 23.72 7.69 1.85
C THR A 19 23.86 7.74 3.37
N HIS A 20 22.74 7.72 4.08
CA HIS A 20 22.70 7.78 5.55
C HIS A 20 22.55 6.41 6.22
N SER A 21 22.75 5.32 5.49
CA SER A 21 22.66 3.95 6.00
C SER A 21 21.31 3.63 6.68
N ILE A 22 20.23 4.22 6.17
CA ILE A 22 18.88 3.88 6.59
C ILE A 22 18.49 2.59 5.85
N ASN A 23 18.31 1.52 6.58
CA ASN A 23 18.06 0.19 6.01
C ASN A 23 16.58 -0.18 5.94
N ARG A 24 15.67 0.70 6.38
CA ARG A 24 14.22 0.48 6.33
C ARG A 24 13.49 1.73 5.86
N VAL A 25 12.67 1.57 4.83
CA VAL A 25 11.82 2.62 4.29
C VAL A 25 10.39 2.08 4.15
N ILE A 26 9.40 2.86 4.56
CA ILE A 26 8.00 2.60 4.24
C ILE A 26 7.57 3.61 3.19
N ASN A 27 7.27 3.10 1.98
CA ASN A 27 6.74 3.91 0.88
C ASN A 27 5.22 3.73 0.80
N THR A 28 4.49 4.78 0.48
CA THR A 28 3.02 4.71 0.37
C THR A 28 2.55 5.01 -1.05
N GLY A 29 1.54 4.26 -1.47
CA GLY A 29 0.91 4.44 -2.77
C GLY A 29 -0.58 4.13 -2.75
N PRO A 30 -1.30 4.51 -3.81
CA PRO A 30 -2.68 4.12 -3.97
C PRO A 30 -2.80 2.69 -4.52
N HIS A 31 -3.88 1.99 -4.21
CA HIS A 31 -4.19 0.69 -4.81
C HIS A 31 -4.29 0.74 -6.35
N PHE A 32 -4.51 1.91 -6.92
CA PHE A 32 -4.54 2.13 -8.38
C PHE A 32 -3.26 1.70 -9.11
N VAL A 33 -2.14 1.50 -8.42
CA VAL A 33 -0.91 1.00 -9.05
C VAL A 33 -1.05 -0.46 -9.50
N LEU A 34 -1.93 -1.24 -8.85
CA LEU A 34 -2.17 -2.65 -9.19
C LEU A 34 -3.17 -2.82 -10.34
N ALA A 35 -4.26 -2.06 -10.33
CA ALA A 35 -5.40 -2.33 -11.22
C ALA A 35 -5.95 -1.07 -11.91
N GLY A 36 -5.27 0.06 -11.80
CA GLY A 36 -5.75 1.34 -12.33
C GLY A 36 -7.06 1.78 -11.68
N ARG A 37 -7.85 2.56 -12.41
CA ARG A 37 -9.16 3.03 -11.96
C ARG A 37 -10.32 2.09 -12.33
N THR A 38 -10.02 1.01 -13.03
CA THR A 38 -11.01 0.06 -13.52
C THR A 38 -11.06 -1.24 -12.71
N TYR A 39 -10.53 -1.21 -11.50
CA TYR A 39 -10.47 -2.40 -10.63
C TYR A 39 -11.86 -3.02 -10.36
N GLU A 40 -12.93 -2.26 -10.48
CA GLU A 40 -14.31 -2.75 -10.29
C GLU A 40 -14.74 -3.74 -11.39
N THR A 41 -14.01 -3.80 -12.51
CA THR A 41 -14.27 -4.76 -13.59
C THR A 41 -13.55 -6.08 -13.40
N PHE A 42 -12.66 -6.19 -12.43
CA PHE A 42 -11.99 -7.44 -12.07
C PHE A 42 -12.90 -8.30 -11.21
N ASP A 43 -12.96 -9.58 -11.53
CA ASP A 43 -13.77 -10.60 -10.84
C ASP A 43 -12.93 -11.56 -9.97
N TYR A 44 -11.67 -11.24 -9.75
CA TYR A 44 -10.73 -12.05 -8.98
C TYR A 44 -10.05 -11.24 -7.88
N GLU A 45 -9.57 -11.93 -6.88
CA GLU A 45 -8.88 -11.37 -5.73
C GLU A 45 -7.48 -10.83 -6.13
N LEU A 46 -7.33 -9.50 -6.06
CA LEU A 46 -6.09 -8.82 -6.40
C LEU A 46 -5.13 -8.83 -5.20
N ASN A 47 -4.11 -9.67 -5.28
CA ASN A 47 -3.01 -9.63 -4.32
C ASN A 47 -1.93 -8.61 -4.75
N PRO A 48 -1.05 -8.15 -3.84
CA PRO A 48 -0.07 -7.12 -4.16
C PRO A 48 1.10 -7.60 -5.03
N ASP A 49 1.24 -8.89 -5.29
CA ASP A 49 2.36 -9.46 -6.05
C ASP A 49 2.09 -9.58 -7.55
N ILE A 50 0.90 -9.20 -8.00
CA ILE A 50 0.61 -9.14 -9.44
C ILE A 50 1.40 -8.02 -10.13
N PRO A 51 1.71 -8.16 -11.41
CA PRO A 51 2.34 -7.08 -12.17
C PRO A 51 1.54 -5.78 -12.11
N PRO A 52 2.17 -4.61 -11.87
CA PRO A 52 1.48 -3.34 -11.80
C PRO A 52 0.73 -3.01 -13.09
N GLN A 53 -0.50 -2.54 -12.97
CA GLN A 53 -1.35 -2.11 -14.08
C GLN A 53 -1.95 -0.72 -13.82
N PRO A 54 -1.11 0.35 -13.66
CA PRO A 54 -1.59 1.67 -13.28
C PRO A 54 -2.44 2.36 -14.37
N GLY A 55 -2.41 1.85 -15.60
CA GLY A 55 -3.01 2.51 -16.76
C GLY A 55 -2.33 3.84 -17.09
N THR A 56 -3.03 4.69 -17.85
CA THR A 56 -2.51 5.98 -18.32
C THR A 56 -2.82 7.15 -17.39
N ASN A 57 -3.47 6.91 -16.25
CA ASN A 57 -3.73 7.96 -15.27
C ASN A 57 -2.41 8.48 -14.70
N LEU A 58 -2.16 9.78 -14.83
CA LEU A 58 -0.88 10.40 -14.47
C LEU A 58 -0.48 10.15 -13.00
N TYR A 59 -1.44 10.18 -12.08
CA TYR A 59 -1.19 9.95 -10.67
C TYR A 59 -0.81 8.47 -10.40
N ALA A 60 -1.63 7.53 -10.87
CA ALA A 60 -1.36 6.11 -10.67
C ALA A 60 -0.05 5.68 -11.35
N LEU A 61 0.19 6.12 -12.58
CA LEU A 61 1.41 5.85 -13.33
C LEU A 61 2.66 6.41 -12.61
N SER A 62 2.62 7.67 -12.19
CA SER A 62 3.77 8.27 -11.50
C SER A 62 4.07 7.60 -10.15
N LYS A 63 3.05 7.16 -9.42
CA LYS A 63 3.21 6.40 -8.18
C LYS A 63 3.78 5.00 -8.44
N SER A 64 3.33 4.31 -9.48
CA SER A 64 3.88 3.01 -9.90
C SER A 64 5.36 3.12 -10.25
N LEU A 65 5.75 4.14 -11.02
CA LEU A 65 7.15 4.40 -11.34
C LEU A 65 7.98 4.73 -10.09
N GLY A 66 7.42 5.44 -9.13
CA GLY A 66 8.07 5.70 -7.85
C GLY A 66 8.33 4.42 -7.04
N GLN A 67 7.40 3.46 -7.06
CA GLN A 67 7.62 2.14 -6.44
C GLN A 67 8.71 1.35 -7.17
N GLU A 68 8.74 1.38 -8.49
CA GLU A 68 9.79 0.72 -9.27
C GLU A 68 11.18 1.31 -8.97
N ILE A 69 11.28 2.63 -8.83
CA ILE A 69 12.51 3.29 -8.37
C ILE A 69 12.93 2.74 -6.99
N CYS A 70 12.02 2.67 -6.03
CA CYS A 70 12.30 2.11 -4.72
C CYS A 70 12.83 0.67 -4.80
N LYS A 71 12.20 -0.17 -5.63
CA LYS A 71 12.62 -1.56 -5.86
C LYS A 71 14.06 -1.64 -6.41
N VAL A 72 14.39 -0.87 -7.44
CA VAL A 72 15.74 -0.84 -8.03
C VAL A 72 16.80 -0.50 -6.97
N PHE A 73 16.50 0.43 -6.06
CA PHE A 73 17.45 0.74 -4.97
C PHE A 73 17.71 -0.45 -4.04
N THR A 74 16.71 -1.32 -3.80
CA THR A 74 16.88 -2.50 -2.96
C THR A 74 17.75 -3.59 -3.61
N GLU A 75 17.85 -3.59 -4.94
CA GLU A 75 18.66 -4.56 -5.69
C GLU A 75 20.16 -4.30 -5.52
N GLY A 76 20.55 -3.03 -5.44
CA GLY A 76 21.96 -2.61 -5.35
C GLY A 76 22.44 -2.18 -3.97
N ASN A 77 21.56 -2.11 -2.97
CA ASN A 77 21.89 -1.56 -1.66
C ASN A 77 21.27 -2.37 -0.52
N ASP A 78 21.81 -2.23 0.68
CA ASP A 78 21.28 -2.86 1.89
C ASP A 78 20.15 -2.03 2.50
N VAL A 79 19.07 -1.91 1.76
CA VAL A 79 17.83 -1.21 2.18
C VAL A 79 16.61 -2.08 1.87
N HIS A 80 15.68 -2.13 2.80
CA HIS A 80 14.37 -2.76 2.61
C HIS A 80 13.31 -1.68 2.43
N VAL A 81 12.42 -1.91 1.48
CA VAL A 81 11.27 -1.03 1.23
C VAL A 81 9.97 -1.81 1.40
N LEU A 82 9.13 -1.35 2.30
CA LEU A 82 7.77 -1.84 2.46
C LEU A 82 6.84 -0.85 1.77
N CYS A 83 6.23 -1.26 0.66
CA CYS A 83 5.30 -0.43 -0.10
C CYS A 83 3.88 -0.70 0.38
N TYR A 84 3.26 0.26 1.07
CA TYR A 84 1.90 0.16 1.57
C TYR A 84 0.92 0.80 0.61
N LEU A 85 -0.04 0.02 0.13
CA LEU A 85 -1.10 0.49 -0.74
C LEU A 85 -2.34 0.82 0.08
N PHE A 86 -2.75 2.07 0.01
CA PHE A 86 -3.92 2.63 0.68
C PHE A 86 -4.87 3.29 -0.31
N TYR A 87 -6.09 3.59 0.15
CA TYR A 87 -6.98 4.47 -0.59
C TYR A 87 -7.83 5.34 0.32
N SER A 88 -8.79 4.78 1.05
CA SER A 88 -9.85 5.54 1.72
C SER A 88 -9.72 5.45 3.24
N PHE A 89 -9.20 6.51 3.85
CA PHE A 89 -9.08 6.61 5.31
C PHE A 89 -10.39 7.04 5.95
N ARG A 90 -10.78 6.38 7.04
CA ARG A 90 -12.04 6.60 7.74
C ARG A 90 -11.83 6.80 9.24
N ASP A 91 -12.67 7.66 9.82
CA ASP A 91 -12.84 7.72 11.27
C ASP A 91 -13.80 6.60 11.67
N PRO A 92 -13.39 5.63 12.50
CA PRO A 92 -14.28 4.52 12.90
C PRO A 92 -15.46 4.97 13.75
N ASN A 93 -15.44 6.19 14.30
CA ASN A 93 -16.49 6.74 15.15
C ASN A 93 -17.47 7.66 14.38
N GLN A 94 -17.20 7.94 13.09
CA GLN A 94 -18.06 8.82 12.30
C GLN A 94 -18.80 8.03 11.21
N PRO A 95 -20.13 8.01 11.25
CA PRO A 95 -20.92 7.34 10.23
C PRO A 95 -20.70 7.99 8.88
N LEU A 96 -20.54 7.15 7.84
CA LEU A 96 -20.47 7.60 6.45
C LEU A 96 -21.90 7.96 5.97
N VAL A 97 -22.25 9.23 6.09
CA VAL A 97 -23.57 9.68 5.60
C VAL A 97 -23.54 9.76 4.08
N GLY A 98 -24.31 8.89 3.42
CA GLY A 98 -24.58 8.95 1.98
C GLY A 98 -23.45 8.49 1.06
N ALA A 99 -22.44 7.77 1.55
CA ALA A 99 -21.36 7.22 0.72
C ALA A 99 -21.04 5.77 1.07
N ASP A 100 -20.92 4.91 0.06
CA ASP A 100 -20.44 3.55 0.22
C ASP A 100 -18.94 3.54 0.59
N LEU A 101 -18.54 2.50 1.32
CA LEU A 101 -17.13 2.18 1.49
C LEU A 101 -16.54 1.67 0.16
N THR A 102 -15.28 1.96 -0.08
CA THR A 102 -14.53 1.31 -1.14
C THR A 102 -13.88 0.03 -0.61
N PRO A 103 -13.52 -0.94 -1.49
CA PRO A 103 -12.80 -2.14 -1.08
C PRO A 103 -11.47 -1.87 -0.33
N PHE A 104 -10.88 -0.69 -0.51
CA PHE A 104 -9.67 -0.23 0.19
C PHE A 104 -9.95 0.80 1.30
N SER A 105 -11.05 0.67 2.00
CA SER A 105 -11.31 1.48 3.18
C SER A 105 -10.52 0.96 4.38
N ILE A 106 -10.02 1.87 5.18
CA ILE A 106 -9.27 1.57 6.40
C ILE A 106 -9.50 2.65 7.44
N SER A 107 -9.56 2.30 8.72
CA SER A 107 -9.59 3.28 9.79
C SER A 107 -8.22 3.95 9.98
N TRP A 108 -8.20 5.12 10.59
CA TRP A 108 -6.95 5.78 10.96
C TRP A 108 -6.15 4.97 11.99
N ASN A 109 -6.84 4.29 12.91
CA ASN A 109 -6.19 3.46 13.92
C ASN A 109 -5.49 2.26 13.30
N ASP A 110 -6.19 1.51 12.44
CA ASP A 110 -5.62 0.36 11.74
C ASP A 110 -4.50 0.76 10.76
N ALA A 111 -4.63 1.93 10.12
CA ALA A 111 -3.55 2.46 9.29
C ALA A 111 -2.30 2.76 10.13
N ALA A 112 -2.45 3.41 11.29
CA ALA A 112 -1.33 3.67 12.18
C ALA A 112 -0.69 2.38 12.69
N GLU A 113 -1.50 1.36 13.01
CA GLU A 113 -1.02 0.04 13.42
C GLU A 113 -0.22 -0.65 12.31
N ALA A 114 -0.64 -0.56 11.05
CA ALA A 114 0.12 -1.09 9.93
C ALA A 114 1.53 -0.45 9.85
N PHE A 115 1.65 0.87 10.06
CA PHE A 115 2.95 1.54 10.13
C PHE A 115 3.79 1.07 11.30
N ARG A 116 3.19 0.93 12.49
CA ARG A 116 3.90 0.41 13.68
C ARG A 116 4.47 -0.98 13.40
N LEU A 117 3.64 -1.89 12.87
CA LEU A 117 4.07 -3.25 12.50
C LEU A 117 5.19 -3.25 11.46
N GLY A 118 5.10 -2.39 10.44
CA GLY A 118 6.16 -2.25 9.44
C GLY A 118 7.48 -1.72 10.01
N LEU A 119 7.43 -0.90 11.07
CA LEU A 119 8.63 -0.44 11.77
C LEU A 119 9.25 -1.53 12.65
N GLU A 120 8.45 -2.47 13.13
CA GLU A 120 8.87 -3.51 14.07
C GLU A 120 9.19 -4.87 13.42
N VAL A 121 8.63 -5.17 12.24
CA VAL A 121 8.87 -6.45 11.57
C VAL A 121 10.36 -6.71 11.39
N LYS A 122 10.79 -7.93 11.67
CA LYS A 122 12.18 -8.34 11.39
C LYS A 122 12.40 -8.41 9.89
N LEU A 123 13.29 -7.58 9.36
CA LEU A 123 13.58 -7.51 7.92
C LEU A 123 14.00 -8.86 7.33
N SER A 124 14.68 -9.69 8.11
CA SER A 124 15.09 -11.05 7.72
C SER A 124 13.91 -12.02 7.53
N ASN A 125 12.71 -11.68 8.00
CA ASN A 125 11.50 -12.50 7.83
C ASN A 125 10.75 -12.16 6.54
N LEU A 126 11.13 -11.07 5.87
CA LEU A 126 10.52 -10.69 4.60
C LEU A 126 11.10 -11.52 3.45
N PRO A 127 10.28 -11.99 2.50
CA PRO A 127 10.73 -12.79 1.36
C PRO A 127 11.72 -12.05 0.45
N SER A 128 11.59 -10.74 0.34
CA SER A 128 12.48 -9.89 -0.44
C SER A 128 12.75 -8.55 0.24
N ARG A 129 13.68 -7.78 -0.32
CA ARG A 129 13.97 -6.43 0.18
C ARG A 129 12.94 -5.38 -0.27
N CYS A 130 12.07 -5.69 -1.22
CA CYS A 130 11.00 -4.81 -1.66
C CYS A 130 9.68 -5.56 -1.65
N GLU A 131 8.85 -5.31 -0.64
CA GLU A 131 7.57 -6.00 -0.46
C GLU A 131 6.42 -5.00 -0.59
N ILE A 132 5.39 -5.39 -1.32
CA ILE A 132 4.17 -4.60 -1.50
C ILE A 132 3.06 -5.22 -0.67
N PHE A 133 2.30 -4.39 0.03
CA PHE A 133 1.21 -4.80 0.90
C PHE A 133 -0.07 -4.01 0.60
N ASN A 134 -1.17 -4.70 0.42
CA ASN A 134 -2.50 -4.11 0.45
C ASN A 134 -2.89 -3.90 1.91
N ILE A 135 -3.17 -2.66 2.30
CA ILE A 135 -3.51 -2.30 3.69
C ILE A 135 -4.92 -1.72 3.73
N PHE A 136 -5.87 -2.54 4.15
CA PHE A 136 -7.28 -2.19 4.28
C PHE A 136 -7.98 -3.06 5.33
N THR A 137 -9.14 -2.61 5.81
CA THR A 137 -9.96 -3.37 6.77
C THR A 137 -10.69 -4.54 6.09
N ASP A 138 -10.99 -5.58 6.85
CA ASP A 138 -11.75 -6.72 6.34
C ASP A 138 -13.19 -6.31 6.02
N LEU A 139 -13.53 -6.28 4.75
CA LEU A 139 -14.85 -5.98 4.24
C LEU A 139 -15.39 -7.17 3.43
N PRO A 140 -16.71 -7.34 3.32
CA PRO A 140 -17.29 -8.48 2.63
C PRO A 140 -17.23 -8.32 1.09
N HIS A 141 -16.02 -8.29 0.56
CA HIS A 141 -15.73 -8.27 -0.88
C HIS A 141 -14.63 -9.28 -1.21
N GLN A 142 -14.48 -9.60 -2.49
CA GLN A 142 -13.46 -10.53 -2.99
C GLN A 142 -12.57 -9.91 -4.08
N GLN A 143 -12.49 -8.58 -4.14
CA GLN A 143 -11.74 -7.89 -5.19
C GLN A 143 -10.24 -7.78 -4.88
N PHE A 144 -9.87 -7.62 -3.60
CA PHE A 144 -8.49 -7.47 -3.17
C PHE A 144 -8.18 -8.35 -1.96
N SER A 145 -6.92 -8.76 -1.83
CA SER A 145 -6.42 -9.52 -0.68
C SER A 145 -5.46 -8.69 0.17
N ASN A 146 -5.63 -8.73 1.48
CA ASN A 146 -4.70 -8.22 2.48
C ASN A 146 -3.95 -9.35 3.23
N GLU A 147 -4.08 -10.59 2.78
CA GLU A 147 -3.51 -11.77 3.44
C GLU A 147 -1.98 -11.71 3.57
N LYS A 148 -1.29 -11.08 2.62
CA LYS A 148 0.15 -10.88 2.72
C LYS A 148 0.53 -9.97 3.90
N ALA A 149 -0.24 -8.90 4.13
CA ALA A 149 -0.04 -8.03 5.29
C ALA A 149 -0.31 -8.77 6.60
N LYS A 150 -1.36 -9.61 6.65
CA LYS A 150 -1.67 -10.45 7.81
C LYS A 150 -0.54 -11.44 8.10
N SER A 151 -0.08 -12.17 7.08
CA SER A 151 0.90 -13.24 7.25
C SER A 151 2.32 -12.73 7.56
N LEU A 152 2.78 -11.67 6.91
CA LEU A 152 4.15 -11.19 7.03
C LEU A 152 4.33 -10.09 8.08
N LEU A 153 3.34 -9.21 8.25
CA LEU A 153 3.42 -8.12 9.22
C LEU A 153 2.69 -8.45 10.53
N GLY A 154 1.80 -9.45 10.55
CA GLY A 154 0.87 -9.69 11.64
C GLY A 154 -0.26 -8.65 11.69
N PHE A 155 -0.54 -7.98 10.56
CA PHE A 155 -1.60 -6.99 10.47
C PHE A 155 -2.97 -7.64 10.71
N SER A 156 -3.72 -7.09 11.64
CA SER A 156 -5.08 -7.55 11.95
C SER A 156 -5.95 -6.32 12.21
N PRO A 157 -6.72 -5.88 11.21
CA PRO A 157 -7.58 -4.71 11.38
C PRO A 157 -8.58 -4.96 12.51
N GLN A 158 -8.71 -3.99 13.41
CA GLN A 158 -9.54 -4.07 14.62
C GLN A 158 -10.85 -3.29 14.46
N ASP A 159 -10.83 -2.23 13.65
CA ASP A 159 -11.99 -1.40 13.46
C ASP A 159 -12.95 -2.01 12.42
N THR A 160 -14.17 -2.32 12.86
CA THR A 160 -15.20 -2.91 12.01
C THR A 160 -15.91 -1.82 11.22
N LEU A 161 -15.67 -1.77 9.92
CA LEU A 161 -16.36 -0.86 8.98
C LEU A 161 -17.46 -1.57 8.18
N SER A 162 -17.63 -2.87 8.36
CA SER A 162 -18.57 -3.70 7.57
C SER A 162 -20.04 -3.27 7.69
N GLN A 163 -20.42 -2.65 8.81
CA GLN A 163 -21.76 -2.11 9.02
C GLN A 163 -22.15 -0.99 8.04
N TRP A 164 -21.16 -0.37 7.40
CA TRP A 164 -21.36 0.67 6.39
C TRP A 164 -21.11 0.17 4.95
N TRP A 165 -20.87 -1.12 4.79
CA TRP A 165 -20.70 -1.75 3.49
C TRP A 165 -22.05 -2.06 2.86
N HIS A 166 -22.35 -1.45 1.71
CA HIS A 166 -23.67 -1.55 1.04
C HIS A 166 -23.59 -2.17 -0.38
N LYS A 167 -22.53 -2.88 -0.71
CA LYS A 167 -22.38 -3.54 -2.03
C LYS A 167 -22.70 -5.03 -1.97
#